data_1f608d3d6aa15afea5663867b4fe4ecf
#
_entry.id   1f608d3d6aa15afea5663867b4fe4ecf
#
_cell.length_a   1.000
_cell.length_b   1.000
_cell.length_c   1.000
_cell.angle_alpha   90.00
_cell.angle_beta   90.00
_cell.angle_gamma   90.00
#
_symmetry.space_group_name_H-M   'P 1'
#
loop_
_entity.id
_entity.type
_entity.pdbx_description
1 polymer ?
#
loop_
_entity_poly.entity_id
_entity_poly.type
_entity_poly.pdbx_seq_one_letter_code
_entity_poly.pdbx_strand_id
1 'polypeptide(L)'
;MTGIASYPEGTLIDRVLGVLRHGPASAPYLCADVLGLAGAPEAVAERLALALLGADPRVHQLADGRWGLIAEAQGSPLLEECAFAVVDVETTGMRATGGDRVTEIAVVILHGSRREVVFESLVNPGRPIPRAICAITNITDEMVRHAPTFAEVADQVLAALAGRVFVAHNARFDWGFLSAEVRRARALALDGPRLCTVRLARKLVSEVRSCGLDNLSHHFGFENMARHRAAGDALVTAELLSHLLARAREKGIRTLQELAALEAQRSATRRKKRRASPSPPRADSAPESVQ
;
A
#
# COMPACT_ATOMS: atom_id res chain seq x y z
N MET A 1 -2.40 15.99 -0.52
CA MET A 1 -1.87 15.15 -1.62
C MET A 1 -2.68 13.87 -1.70
N THR A 2 -3.20 13.56 -2.88
CA THR A 2 -4.13 12.43 -3.09
C THR A 2 -3.44 11.17 -3.62
N GLY A 3 -2.13 11.17 -3.77
CA GLY A 3 -1.39 10.07 -4.37
C GLY A 3 -0.07 9.74 -3.67
N ILE A 4 0.61 8.72 -4.22
CA ILE A 4 1.91 8.24 -3.72
C ILE A 4 2.96 9.35 -3.81
N ALA A 5 3.77 9.47 -2.77
CA ALA A 5 4.94 10.32 -2.70
C ALA A 5 6.12 9.55 -2.09
N SER A 6 7.33 10.04 -2.35
CA SER A 6 8.56 9.50 -1.78
C SER A 6 9.32 10.60 -1.05
N TYR A 7 9.87 10.27 0.11
CA TYR A 7 10.55 11.21 1.00
C TYR A 7 11.81 10.60 1.59
N PRO A 8 12.85 11.41 1.92
CA PRO A 8 13.99 10.95 2.70
C PRO A 8 13.51 10.37 4.05
N GLU A 9 14.03 9.21 4.44
CA GLU A 9 13.68 8.58 5.72
C GLU A 9 14.34 9.28 6.91
N GLY A 10 13.62 9.28 8.04
CA GLY A 10 14.17 9.73 9.32
C GLY A 10 14.25 11.25 9.51
N THR A 11 13.59 12.03 8.66
CA THR A 11 13.54 13.47 8.81
C THR A 11 12.60 13.90 9.96
N LEU A 12 12.80 15.10 10.49
CA LEU A 12 11.88 15.70 11.46
C LEU A 12 10.46 15.82 10.87
N ILE A 13 10.35 16.09 9.57
CA ILE A 13 9.05 16.16 8.89
C ILE A 13 8.33 14.81 8.91
N ASP A 14 9.03 13.69 8.69
CA ASP A 14 8.40 12.36 8.76
C ASP A 14 7.81 12.08 10.15
N ARG A 15 8.50 12.51 11.21
CA ARG A 15 8.00 12.41 12.57
C ARG A 15 6.76 13.27 12.79
N VAL A 16 6.75 14.52 12.28
CA VAL A 16 5.56 15.38 12.32
C VAL A 16 4.39 14.76 11.56
N LEU A 17 4.61 14.25 10.35
CA LEU A 17 3.57 13.59 9.57
C LEU A 17 3.01 12.37 10.31
N GLY A 18 3.87 11.63 11.01
CA GLY A 18 3.45 10.52 11.88
C GLY A 18 2.47 10.98 12.96
N VAL A 19 2.71 12.12 13.60
CA VAL A 19 1.81 12.74 14.58
C VAL A 19 0.51 13.19 13.92
N LEU A 20 0.60 13.94 12.81
CA LEU A 20 -0.56 14.53 12.13
C LEU A 20 -1.51 13.50 11.50
N ARG A 21 -1.06 12.27 11.29
CA ARG A 21 -1.94 11.15 10.88
C ARG A 21 -2.97 10.76 11.95
N HIS A 22 -2.74 11.13 13.20
CA HIS A 22 -3.68 10.90 14.30
C HIS A 22 -4.63 12.07 14.53
N GLY A 23 -4.46 13.15 13.80
CA GLY A 23 -5.27 14.37 13.81
C GLY A 23 -4.44 15.64 13.90
N PRO A 24 -5.07 16.82 13.72
CA PRO A 24 -4.39 18.10 13.79
C PRO A 24 -3.75 18.36 15.17
N ALA A 25 -2.53 18.92 15.16
CA ALA A 25 -1.74 19.18 16.36
C ALA A 25 -1.28 20.64 16.44
N SER A 26 -1.16 21.17 17.67
CA SER A 26 -0.66 22.53 17.89
C SER A 26 0.87 22.59 17.75
N ALA A 27 1.38 23.77 17.41
CA ALA A 27 2.82 24.00 17.32
C ALA A 27 3.59 23.66 18.63
N PRO A 28 3.10 24.01 19.83
CA PRO A 28 3.73 23.57 21.09
C PRO A 28 3.78 22.05 21.25
N TYR A 29 2.72 21.34 20.87
CA TYR A 29 2.69 19.87 20.92
C TYR A 29 3.73 19.26 19.96
N LEU A 30 3.77 19.71 18.71
CA LEU A 30 4.75 19.25 17.72
C LEU A 30 6.19 19.53 18.17
N CYS A 31 6.45 20.70 18.75
CA CYS A 31 7.77 21.03 19.29
C CYS A 31 8.17 20.12 20.43
N ALA A 32 7.26 19.82 21.35
CA ALA A 32 7.55 18.93 22.47
C ALA A 32 7.79 17.49 22.01
N ASP A 33 6.89 16.94 21.18
CA ASP A 33 6.90 15.53 20.78
C ASP A 33 7.98 15.21 19.71
N VAL A 34 8.14 16.10 18.71
CA VAL A 34 9.03 15.87 17.59
C VAL A 34 10.44 16.42 17.79
N LEU A 35 10.55 17.65 18.37
CA LEU A 35 11.83 18.33 18.55
C LEU A 35 12.42 18.12 19.96
N GLY A 36 11.65 17.53 20.89
CA GLY A 36 12.10 17.36 22.29
C GLY A 36 12.13 18.67 23.08
N LEU A 37 11.49 19.73 22.60
CA LEU A 37 11.47 21.09 23.18
C LEU A 37 10.22 21.29 24.05
N ALA A 38 10.09 20.46 25.09
CA ALA A 38 9.00 20.62 26.07
C ALA A 38 9.12 21.97 26.80
N GLY A 39 8.01 22.72 26.85
CA GLY A 39 7.97 24.02 27.54
C GLY A 39 8.49 25.21 26.72
N ALA A 40 8.71 25.06 25.41
CA ALA A 40 9.02 26.19 24.54
C ALA A 40 7.87 27.23 24.61
N PRO A 41 8.16 28.55 24.70
CA PRO A 41 7.14 29.59 24.59
C PRO A 41 6.35 29.45 23.29
N GLU A 42 5.03 29.68 23.32
CA GLU A 42 4.14 29.47 22.18
C GLU A 42 4.62 30.16 20.90
N ALA A 43 5.02 31.43 20.99
CA ALA A 43 5.57 32.16 19.85
C ALA A 43 6.84 31.56 19.27
N VAL A 44 7.68 30.89 20.09
CA VAL A 44 8.87 30.17 19.62
C VAL A 44 8.45 28.87 18.92
N ALA A 45 7.52 28.13 19.50
CA ALA A 45 6.98 26.90 18.92
C ALA A 45 6.31 27.15 17.56
N GLU A 46 5.52 28.21 17.44
CA GLU A 46 4.90 28.61 16.16
C GLU A 46 5.93 28.95 15.09
N ARG A 47 6.96 29.71 15.43
CA ARG A 47 8.05 30.03 14.47
C ARG A 47 8.81 28.79 14.03
N LEU A 48 9.09 27.87 14.96
CA LEU A 48 9.77 26.62 14.62
C LEU A 48 8.89 25.70 13.76
N ALA A 49 7.61 25.59 14.10
CA ALA A 49 6.65 24.82 13.29
C ALA A 49 6.51 25.42 11.88
N LEU A 50 6.40 26.76 11.76
CA LEU A 50 6.32 27.44 10.47
C LEU A 50 7.62 27.24 9.66
N ALA A 51 8.79 27.34 10.27
CA ALA A 51 10.06 27.10 9.59
C ALA A 51 10.21 25.66 9.11
N LEU A 52 9.70 24.69 9.88
CA LEU A 52 9.79 23.27 9.54
C LEU A 52 8.75 22.85 8.51
N LEU A 53 7.54 23.37 8.60
CA LEU A 53 6.34 22.88 7.89
C LEU A 53 5.83 23.81 6.82
N GLY A 54 6.13 25.10 6.90
CA GLY A 54 5.50 26.12 6.04
C GLY A 54 5.75 25.95 4.53
N ALA A 55 6.84 25.27 4.15
CA ALA A 55 7.14 24.95 2.76
C ALA A 55 6.75 23.51 2.36
N ASP A 56 6.27 22.68 3.30
CA ASP A 56 5.92 21.30 3.00
C ASP A 56 4.51 21.21 2.40
N PRO A 57 4.36 20.72 1.16
CA PRO A 57 3.07 20.71 0.47
C PRO A 57 2.06 19.68 1.06
N ARG A 58 2.45 18.90 2.04
CA ARG A 58 1.61 17.87 2.68
C ARG A 58 0.82 18.40 3.87
N VAL A 59 1.22 19.53 4.40
CA VAL A 59 0.62 20.12 5.61
C VAL A 59 0.12 21.54 5.35
N HIS A 60 -0.82 21.97 6.19
CA HIS A 60 -1.30 23.34 6.20
C HIS A 60 -1.63 23.76 7.63
N GLN A 61 -1.66 25.05 7.86
CA GLN A 61 -2.16 25.59 9.13
C GLN A 61 -3.68 25.79 9.03
N LEU A 62 -4.40 25.23 10.00
CA LEU A 62 -5.85 25.38 10.15
C LEU A 62 -6.21 26.77 10.66
N ALA A 63 -7.48 27.17 10.53
CA ALA A 63 -7.96 28.45 11.01
C ALA A 63 -7.81 28.65 12.54
N ASP A 64 -7.74 27.57 13.29
CA ASP A 64 -7.51 27.56 14.74
C ASP A 64 -6.02 27.55 15.14
N GLY A 65 -5.10 27.72 14.17
CA GLY A 65 -3.65 27.74 14.37
C GLY A 65 -2.97 26.37 14.45
N ARG A 66 -3.72 25.27 14.52
CA ARG A 66 -3.15 23.93 14.48
C ARG A 66 -2.65 23.56 13.10
N TRP A 67 -1.71 22.63 13.04
CA TRP A 67 -1.21 22.03 11.80
C TRP A 67 -1.97 20.74 11.51
N GLY A 68 -2.34 20.54 10.25
CA GLY A 68 -3.04 19.35 9.78
C GLY A 68 -2.53 18.90 8.42
N LEU A 69 -2.90 17.69 8.00
CA LEU A 69 -2.59 17.20 6.66
C LEU A 69 -3.53 17.86 5.63
N ILE A 70 -3.01 18.28 4.49
CA ILE A 70 -3.81 18.89 3.40
C ILE A 70 -4.95 17.99 2.95
N ALA A 71 -4.76 16.68 2.98
CA ALA A 71 -5.80 15.70 2.63
C ALA A 71 -7.09 15.85 3.48
N GLU A 72 -6.98 16.36 4.73
CA GLU A 72 -8.12 16.57 5.61
C GLU A 72 -8.89 17.87 5.29
N ALA A 73 -8.18 18.88 4.76
CA ALA A 73 -8.77 20.19 4.46
C ALA A 73 -9.47 20.26 3.10
N GLN A 74 -8.97 19.49 2.11
CA GLN A 74 -9.50 19.52 0.73
C GLN A 74 -10.65 18.55 0.50
N GLY A 75 -10.99 17.73 1.49
CA GLY A 75 -11.89 16.59 1.30
C GLY A 75 -11.20 15.45 0.54
N SER A 76 -11.86 14.32 0.50
CA SER A 76 -11.34 13.17 -0.29
C SER A 76 -11.74 13.33 -1.76
N PRO A 77 -10.83 13.09 -2.73
CA PRO A 77 -11.15 13.20 -4.15
C PRO A 77 -12.27 12.21 -4.52
N LEU A 78 -13.03 12.56 -5.54
CA LEU A 78 -13.98 11.66 -6.16
C LEU A 78 -13.23 10.50 -6.83
N LEU A 79 -13.80 9.31 -6.80
CA LEU A 79 -13.17 8.13 -7.41
C LEU A 79 -12.92 8.30 -8.92
N GLU A 80 -13.73 9.11 -9.59
CA GLU A 80 -13.59 9.43 -11.01
C GLU A 80 -12.43 10.41 -11.32
N GLU A 81 -12.01 11.19 -10.32
CA GLU A 81 -10.86 12.10 -10.42
C GLU A 81 -9.54 11.39 -10.10
N CYS A 82 -9.60 10.20 -9.49
CA CYS A 82 -8.41 9.46 -9.10
C CYS A 82 -7.75 8.78 -10.31
N ALA A 83 -6.43 8.93 -10.41
CA ALA A 83 -5.61 8.04 -11.20
C ALA A 83 -5.04 6.93 -10.28
N PHE A 84 -5.21 5.68 -10.67
CA PHE A 84 -4.76 4.52 -9.92
C PHE A 84 -3.52 3.94 -10.59
N ALA A 85 -2.43 3.77 -9.84
CA ALA A 85 -1.26 3.01 -10.26
C ALA A 85 -1.43 1.56 -9.78
N VAL A 86 -1.83 0.70 -10.72
CA VAL A 86 -1.99 -0.74 -10.47
C VAL A 86 -0.64 -1.40 -10.69
N VAL A 87 -0.09 -1.96 -9.62
CA VAL A 87 1.24 -2.54 -9.59
C VAL A 87 1.14 -4.03 -9.37
N ASP A 88 1.99 -4.76 -10.07
CA ASP A 88 2.26 -6.16 -9.82
C ASP A 88 3.77 -6.40 -9.87
N VAL A 89 4.28 -7.26 -8.99
CA VAL A 89 5.70 -7.63 -8.93
C VAL A 89 5.89 -9.12 -8.85
N GLU A 90 6.84 -9.65 -9.66
CA GLU A 90 7.41 -10.97 -9.47
C GLU A 90 8.70 -10.86 -8.64
N THR A 91 8.98 -11.87 -7.84
CA THR A 91 10.02 -11.79 -6.81
C THR A 91 10.78 -13.09 -6.65
N THR A 92 11.96 -13.04 -6.01
CA THR A 92 12.75 -14.27 -5.69
C THR A 92 12.18 -15.06 -4.50
N GLY A 93 11.09 -14.59 -3.86
CA GLY A 93 10.47 -15.24 -2.70
C GLY A 93 9.42 -14.36 -2.05
N MET A 94 9.06 -14.65 -0.79
CA MET A 94 7.89 -14.06 -0.11
C MET A 94 8.24 -12.96 0.90
N ARG A 95 9.54 -12.68 1.14
CA ARG A 95 9.99 -11.86 2.26
C ARG A 95 10.80 -10.64 1.81
N ALA A 96 10.16 -9.53 1.55
CA ALA A 96 10.81 -8.27 1.20
C ALA A 96 11.88 -7.83 2.24
N THR A 97 11.59 -7.99 3.53
CA THR A 97 12.53 -7.72 4.64
C THR A 97 13.53 -8.85 4.88
N GLY A 98 13.29 -10.05 4.33
CA GLY A 98 14.15 -11.24 4.42
C GLY A 98 15.20 -11.33 3.32
N GLY A 99 15.39 -10.27 2.53
CA GLY A 99 16.38 -10.21 1.46
C GLY A 99 15.90 -10.75 0.11
N ASP A 100 14.64 -11.16 -0.03
CA ASP A 100 14.08 -11.44 -1.35
C ASP A 100 13.97 -10.15 -2.18
N ARG A 101 14.05 -10.27 -3.49
CA ARG A 101 14.21 -9.17 -4.43
C ARG A 101 13.16 -9.26 -5.53
N VAL A 102 12.85 -8.14 -6.14
CA VAL A 102 12.01 -8.04 -7.34
C VAL A 102 12.76 -8.62 -8.55
N THR A 103 12.07 -9.41 -9.37
CA THR A 103 12.55 -9.99 -10.63
C THR A 103 11.81 -9.45 -11.86
N GLU A 104 10.58 -8.96 -11.68
CA GLU A 104 9.80 -8.24 -12.69
C GLU A 104 8.88 -7.25 -11.99
N ILE A 105 8.60 -6.14 -12.61
CA ILE A 105 7.64 -5.14 -12.13
C ILE A 105 6.88 -4.56 -13.30
N ALA A 106 5.58 -4.36 -13.12
CA ALA A 106 4.73 -3.61 -14.03
C ALA A 106 3.87 -2.58 -13.29
N VAL A 107 3.62 -1.46 -13.96
CA VAL A 107 2.71 -0.41 -13.50
C VAL A 107 1.73 -0.10 -14.61
N VAL A 108 0.46 -0.31 -14.33
CA VAL A 108 -0.67 0.04 -15.20
C VAL A 108 -1.41 1.22 -14.61
N ILE A 109 -1.62 2.27 -15.39
CA ILE A 109 -2.46 3.39 -14.95
C ILE A 109 -3.89 3.13 -15.37
N LEU A 110 -4.79 3.15 -14.37
CA LEU A 110 -6.23 3.22 -14.59
C LEU A 110 -6.72 4.64 -14.28
N HIS A 111 -7.30 5.32 -15.27
CA HIS A 111 -7.96 6.61 -15.09
C HIS A 111 -9.24 6.65 -15.91
N GLY A 112 -10.38 6.77 -15.25
CA GLY A 112 -11.68 6.54 -15.87
C GLY A 112 -11.82 5.12 -16.43
N SER A 113 -12.00 5.00 -17.76
CA SER A 113 -12.03 3.71 -18.49
C SER A 113 -10.68 3.36 -19.15
N ARG A 114 -9.72 4.26 -19.19
CA ARG A 114 -8.42 4.06 -19.84
C ARG A 114 -7.50 3.25 -18.94
N ARG A 115 -6.91 2.21 -19.52
CA ARG A 115 -5.85 1.40 -18.92
C ARG A 115 -4.63 1.45 -19.84
N GLU A 116 -3.49 1.74 -19.23
CA GLU A 116 -2.24 1.91 -19.97
C GLU A 116 -1.07 1.36 -19.17
N VAL A 117 -0.30 0.45 -19.76
CA VAL A 117 0.99 0.02 -19.20
C VAL A 117 1.96 1.19 -19.39
N VAL A 118 2.32 1.84 -18.29
CA VAL A 118 3.26 2.99 -18.32
C VAL A 118 4.68 2.59 -17.95
N PHE A 119 4.84 1.44 -17.31
CA PHE A 119 6.13 0.87 -16.99
C PHE A 119 6.05 -0.65 -16.90
N GLU A 120 7.01 -1.33 -17.51
CA GLU A 120 7.22 -2.77 -17.41
C GLU A 120 8.72 -3.06 -17.57
N SER A 121 9.27 -3.90 -16.68
CA SER A 121 10.67 -4.32 -16.78
C SER A 121 10.91 -5.63 -16.04
N LEU A 122 11.69 -6.54 -16.64
CA LEU A 122 12.45 -7.50 -15.89
C LEU A 122 13.50 -6.74 -15.06
N VAL A 123 13.83 -7.29 -13.88
CA VAL A 123 14.79 -6.69 -12.95
C VAL A 123 15.81 -7.73 -12.55
N ASN A 124 17.08 -7.40 -12.65
CA ASN A 124 18.16 -8.23 -12.11
C ASN A 124 18.13 -8.18 -10.58
N PRO A 125 17.78 -9.28 -9.89
CA PRO A 125 17.68 -9.28 -8.44
C PRO A 125 19.04 -9.27 -7.72
N GLY A 126 20.17 -9.44 -8.45
CA GLY A 126 21.50 -9.56 -7.89
C GLY A 126 21.69 -10.82 -7.03
N ARG A 127 20.83 -11.84 -7.19
CA ARG A 127 20.86 -13.13 -6.49
C ARG A 127 20.16 -14.20 -7.30
N PRO A 128 20.48 -15.51 -7.09
CA PRO A 128 19.81 -16.59 -7.78
C PRO A 128 18.30 -16.63 -7.47
N ILE A 129 17.50 -17.00 -8.48
CA ILE A 129 16.06 -17.22 -8.35
C ILE A 129 15.84 -18.68 -7.94
N PRO A 130 15.17 -18.97 -6.81
CA PRO A 130 14.88 -20.33 -6.40
C PRO A 130 14.08 -21.09 -7.47
N ARG A 131 14.41 -22.36 -7.73
CA ARG A 131 13.75 -23.20 -8.74
C ARG A 131 12.21 -23.23 -8.59
N ALA A 132 11.72 -23.26 -7.35
CA ALA A 132 10.29 -23.24 -7.08
C ALA A 132 9.62 -21.93 -7.56
N ILE A 133 10.32 -20.82 -7.49
CA ILE A 133 9.85 -19.51 -7.99
C ILE A 133 9.89 -19.49 -9.51
N CYS A 134 11.00 -19.95 -10.12
CA CYS A 134 11.08 -20.07 -11.59
C CYS A 134 9.91 -20.92 -12.15
N ALA A 135 9.52 -21.98 -11.47
CA ALA A 135 8.41 -22.84 -11.90
C ALA A 135 7.03 -22.15 -11.83
N ILE A 136 6.88 -21.11 -11.00
CA ILE A 136 5.63 -20.33 -10.86
C ILE A 136 5.62 -19.19 -11.86
N THR A 137 6.70 -18.37 -11.87
CA THR A 137 6.74 -17.11 -12.62
C THR A 137 7.23 -17.28 -14.06
N ASN A 138 7.85 -18.43 -14.37
CA ASN A 138 8.59 -18.69 -15.61
C ASN A 138 9.76 -17.71 -15.86
N ILE A 139 10.20 -16.99 -14.81
CA ILE A 139 11.36 -16.10 -14.88
C ILE A 139 12.60 -16.88 -14.41
N THR A 140 13.62 -16.93 -15.26
CA THR A 140 14.87 -17.64 -14.99
C THR A 140 16.03 -16.67 -14.75
N ASP A 141 17.11 -17.15 -14.10
CA ASP A 141 18.33 -16.37 -13.92
C ASP A 141 18.91 -15.85 -15.24
N GLU A 142 18.76 -16.63 -16.34
CA GLU A 142 19.21 -16.24 -17.66
C GLU A 142 18.45 -15.01 -18.18
N MET A 143 17.13 -14.97 -17.98
CA MET A 143 16.27 -13.88 -18.43
C MET A 143 16.62 -12.56 -17.74
N VAL A 144 16.97 -12.60 -16.45
CA VAL A 144 17.24 -11.38 -15.66
C VAL A 144 18.73 -11.01 -15.62
N ARG A 145 19.62 -11.83 -16.16
CA ARG A 145 21.09 -11.61 -16.10
C ARG A 145 21.51 -10.26 -16.64
N HIS A 146 20.92 -9.83 -17.75
CA HIS A 146 21.23 -8.58 -18.44
C HIS A 146 20.12 -7.52 -18.26
N ALA A 147 19.11 -7.82 -17.45
CA ALA A 147 18.10 -6.85 -17.08
C ALA A 147 18.68 -5.76 -16.16
N PRO A 148 18.12 -4.56 -16.16
CA PRO A 148 18.52 -3.51 -15.24
C PRO A 148 18.29 -3.95 -13.78
N THR A 149 19.13 -3.47 -12.86
CA THR A 149 18.85 -3.57 -11.42
C THR A 149 17.68 -2.69 -11.03
N PHE A 150 17.06 -2.93 -9.87
CA PHE A 150 15.99 -2.03 -9.40
C PHE A 150 16.49 -0.59 -9.23
N ALA A 151 17.76 -0.39 -8.85
CA ALA A 151 18.34 0.94 -8.73
C ALA A 151 18.35 1.72 -10.05
N GLU A 152 18.55 1.05 -11.18
CA GLU A 152 18.57 1.69 -12.50
C GLU A 152 17.15 2.09 -12.98
N VAL A 153 16.12 1.40 -12.54
CA VAL A 153 14.71 1.69 -12.93
C VAL A 153 13.93 2.45 -11.88
N ALA A 154 14.48 2.66 -10.69
CA ALA A 154 13.78 3.23 -9.53
C ALA A 154 13.11 4.58 -9.83
N ASP A 155 13.76 5.47 -10.58
CA ASP A 155 13.22 6.80 -10.87
C ASP A 155 12.03 6.72 -11.83
N GLN A 156 12.03 5.78 -12.77
CA GLN A 156 10.90 5.53 -13.68
C GLN A 156 9.72 4.95 -12.91
N VAL A 157 9.98 4.00 -12.00
CA VAL A 157 8.95 3.44 -11.11
C VAL A 157 8.34 4.53 -10.23
N LEU A 158 9.17 5.38 -9.59
CA LEU A 158 8.71 6.48 -8.77
C LEU A 158 7.86 7.49 -9.56
N ALA A 159 8.26 7.81 -10.78
CA ALA A 159 7.50 8.68 -11.69
C ALA A 159 6.14 8.06 -12.07
N ALA A 160 6.11 6.73 -12.30
CA ALA A 160 4.87 6.02 -12.58
C ALA A 160 3.90 5.97 -11.39
N LEU A 161 4.40 6.10 -10.16
CA LEU A 161 3.59 6.09 -8.93
C LEU A 161 3.16 7.50 -8.48
N ALA A 162 3.96 8.52 -8.78
CA ALA A 162 3.81 9.86 -8.23
C ALA A 162 2.40 10.44 -8.45
N GLY A 163 1.78 10.92 -7.38
CA GLY A 163 0.46 11.55 -7.41
C GLY A 163 -0.72 10.60 -7.63
N ARG A 164 -0.52 9.28 -7.65
CA ARG A 164 -1.53 8.27 -7.94
C ARG A 164 -1.87 7.43 -6.71
N VAL A 165 -3.03 6.80 -6.71
CA VAL A 165 -3.43 5.83 -5.68
C VAL A 165 -2.80 4.48 -6.02
N PHE A 166 -1.99 3.94 -5.11
CA PHE A 166 -1.42 2.61 -5.29
C PHE A 166 -2.50 1.53 -5.20
N VAL A 167 -2.50 0.58 -6.13
CA VAL A 167 -3.40 -0.58 -6.12
C VAL A 167 -2.62 -1.84 -6.47
N ALA A 168 -2.92 -2.94 -5.78
CA ALA A 168 -2.42 -4.26 -6.17
C ALA A 168 -3.39 -5.37 -5.75
N HIS A 169 -3.24 -6.55 -6.33
CA HIS A 169 -3.97 -7.75 -5.92
C HIS A 169 -3.21 -8.45 -4.78
N ASN A 170 -3.61 -8.21 -3.52
CA ASN A 170 -2.87 -8.47 -2.28
C ASN A 170 -1.78 -7.40 -1.99
N ALA A 171 -2.18 -6.15 -2.05
CA ALA A 171 -1.34 -4.95 -2.00
C ALA A 171 -0.26 -4.91 -0.90
N ARG A 172 -0.42 -5.67 0.20
CA ARG A 172 0.61 -5.77 1.24
C ARG A 172 1.91 -6.38 0.73
N PHE A 173 1.80 -7.32 -0.21
CA PHE A 173 2.95 -8.00 -0.80
C PHE A 173 3.72 -7.04 -1.70
N ASP A 174 3.08 -6.50 -2.72
CA ASP A 174 3.68 -5.63 -3.72
C ASP A 174 4.23 -4.34 -3.09
N TRP A 175 3.45 -3.72 -2.22
CA TRP A 175 3.89 -2.55 -1.48
C TRP A 175 5.12 -2.83 -0.60
N GLY A 176 5.18 -4.00 0.03
CA GLY A 176 6.31 -4.40 0.87
C GLY A 176 7.60 -4.52 0.07
N PHE A 177 7.55 -5.17 -1.09
CA PHE A 177 8.70 -5.29 -1.99
C PHE A 177 9.11 -3.95 -2.59
N LEU A 178 8.14 -3.21 -3.13
CA LEU A 178 8.38 -1.91 -3.72
C LEU A 178 9.03 -0.93 -2.72
N SER A 179 8.49 -0.85 -1.49
CA SER A 179 9.04 0.00 -0.44
C SER A 179 10.47 -0.42 -0.06
N ALA A 180 10.74 -1.73 0.03
CA ALA A 180 12.07 -2.22 0.34
C ALA A 180 13.09 -1.92 -0.77
N GLU A 181 12.69 -2.06 -2.04
CA GLU A 181 13.56 -1.77 -3.17
C GLU A 181 13.83 -0.26 -3.32
N VAL A 182 12.82 0.58 -3.18
CA VAL A 182 12.97 2.05 -3.23
C VAL A 182 13.90 2.53 -2.11
N ARG A 183 13.73 1.98 -0.89
CA ARG A 183 14.62 2.29 0.24
C ARG A 183 16.07 1.92 -0.06
N ARG A 184 16.32 0.73 -0.61
CA ARG A 184 17.67 0.29 -0.99
C ARG A 184 18.28 1.16 -2.10
N ALA A 185 17.47 1.49 -3.11
CA ALA A 185 17.93 2.18 -4.30
C ALA A 185 18.15 3.69 -4.08
N ARG A 186 17.35 4.32 -3.23
CA ARG A 186 17.29 5.80 -3.12
C ARG A 186 17.30 6.32 -1.67
N ALA A 187 17.29 5.44 -0.65
CA ALA A 187 17.09 5.83 0.75
C ALA A 187 15.80 6.66 0.96
N LEU A 188 14.74 6.37 0.18
CA LEU A 188 13.45 7.04 0.26
C LEU A 188 12.40 6.12 0.88
N ALA A 189 11.49 6.68 1.66
CA ALA A 189 10.24 6.06 2.07
C ALA A 189 9.14 6.35 1.05
N LEU A 190 8.31 5.36 0.78
CA LEU A 190 7.05 5.53 0.03
C LEU A 190 5.91 5.78 1.00
N ASP A 191 5.06 6.74 0.70
CA ASP A 191 3.84 7.02 1.44
C ASP A 191 2.69 7.38 0.50
N GLY A 192 1.46 7.18 0.98
CA GLY A 192 0.26 7.55 0.25
C GLY A 192 -0.86 6.51 0.32
N PRO A 193 -2.00 6.81 -0.35
CA PRO A 193 -3.17 5.96 -0.35
C PRO A 193 -2.91 4.63 -1.07
N ARG A 194 -3.39 3.55 -0.47
CA ARG A 194 -3.23 2.18 -0.97
C ARG A 194 -4.54 1.44 -0.91
N LEU A 195 -4.87 0.72 -1.97
CA LEU A 195 -6.04 -0.14 -2.06
C LEU A 195 -5.63 -1.57 -2.43
N CYS A 196 -6.33 -2.53 -1.84
CA CYS A 196 -6.13 -3.95 -2.10
C CYS A 196 -7.39 -4.53 -2.76
N THR A 197 -7.29 -4.96 -4.00
CA THR A 197 -8.44 -5.52 -4.73
C THR A 197 -8.99 -6.79 -4.07
N VAL A 198 -8.17 -7.62 -3.41
CA VAL A 198 -8.64 -8.77 -2.60
C VAL A 198 -9.55 -8.31 -1.46
N ARG A 199 -9.18 -7.24 -0.76
CA ARG A 199 -9.94 -6.73 0.38
C ARG A 199 -11.22 -6.05 -0.07
N LEU A 200 -11.18 -5.28 -1.16
CA LEU A 200 -12.34 -4.67 -1.79
C LEU A 200 -13.30 -5.73 -2.33
N ALA A 201 -12.81 -6.75 -3.05
CA ALA A 201 -13.65 -7.84 -3.56
C ALA A 201 -14.41 -8.56 -2.45
N ARG A 202 -13.79 -8.82 -1.31
CA ARG A 202 -14.45 -9.40 -0.13
C ARG A 202 -15.64 -8.58 0.40
N LYS A 203 -15.74 -7.30 0.04
CA LYS A 203 -16.80 -6.38 0.47
C LYS A 203 -17.83 -6.12 -0.63
N LEU A 204 -17.38 -6.17 -1.87
CA LEU A 204 -18.16 -5.75 -3.03
C LEU A 204 -18.70 -6.93 -3.84
N VAL A 205 -18.08 -8.12 -3.73
CA VAL A 205 -18.42 -9.33 -4.50
C VAL A 205 -18.73 -10.45 -3.54
N SER A 206 -19.97 -10.50 -3.05
CA SER A 206 -20.45 -11.51 -2.09
C SER A 206 -20.68 -12.88 -2.74
N GLU A 207 -20.79 -12.93 -4.05
CA GLU A 207 -21.15 -14.10 -4.86
C GLU A 207 -19.98 -15.10 -5.00
N VAL A 208 -18.74 -14.63 -4.77
CA VAL A 208 -17.56 -15.50 -4.89
C VAL A 208 -17.08 -16.02 -3.54
N ARG A 209 -16.66 -17.27 -3.51
CA ARG A 209 -16.08 -17.89 -2.30
C ARG A 209 -14.60 -17.54 -2.11
N SER A 210 -13.88 -17.31 -3.21
CA SER A 210 -12.45 -16.98 -3.22
C SER A 210 -12.22 -15.71 -4.02
N CYS A 211 -11.43 -14.80 -3.45
CA CYS A 211 -11.06 -13.53 -4.07
C CYS A 211 -9.64 -13.57 -4.68
N GLY A 212 -9.18 -14.74 -5.13
CA GLY A 212 -7.99 -14.85 -5.98
C GLY A 212 -8.26 -14.28 -7.37
N LEU A 213 -7.22 -13.77 -8.03
CA LEU A 213 -7.34 -13.05 -9.30
C LEU A 213 -8.08 -13.87 -10.35
N ASP A 214 -7.71 -15.15 -10.52
CA ASP A 214 -8.36 -16.05 -11.50
C ASP A 214 -9.87 -16.24 -11.24
N ASN A 215 -10.25 -16.42 -9.96
CA ASN A 215 -11.65 -16.63 -9.62
C ASN A 215 -12.49 -15.38 -9.88
N LEU A 216 -11.91 -14.20 -9.61
CA LEU A 216 -12.57 -12.93 -9.87
C LEU A 216 -12.62 -12.64 -11.37
N SER A 217 -11.55 -12.92 -12.11
CA SER A 217 -11.52 -12.79 -13.57
C SER A 217 -12.59 -13.65 -14.22
N HIS A 218 -12.68 -14.92 -13.85
CA HIS A 218 -13.71 -15.83 -14.33
C HIS A 218 -15.12 -15.34 -13.96
N HIS A 219 -15.32 -14.85 -12.73
CA HIS A 219 -16.63 -14.33 -12.28
C HIS A 219 -17.08 -13.11 -13.10
N PHE A 220 -16.18 -12.22 -13.47
CA PHE A 220 -16.48 -11.04 -14.27
C PHE A 220 -16.36 -11.26 -15.79
N GLY A 221 -15.98 -12.45 -16.23
CA GLY A 221 -15.95 -12.83 -17.64
C GLY A 221 -14.76 -12.29 -18.42
N PHE A 222 -13.61 -12.05 -17.77
CA PHE A 222 -12.38 -11.68 -18.48
C PHE A 222 -11.25 -12.70 -18.21
N GLU A 223 -10.35 -12.85 -19.17
CA GLU A 223 -9.28 -13.83 -19.16
C GLU A 223 -7.93 -13.18 -18.86
N ASN A 224 -7.07 -13.92 -18.14
CA ASN A 224 -5.67 -13.55 -17.95
C ASN A 224 -4.81 -14.32 -18.94
N MET A 225 -4.51 -13.72 -20.08
CA MET A 225 -3.71 -14.32 -21.16
C MET A 225 -2.21 -14.42 -20.84
N ALA A 226 -1.72 -13.65 -19.85
CA ALA A 226 -0.31 -13.57 -19.49
C ALA A 226 -0.09 -13.78 -17.98
N ARG A 227 -0.66 -14.87 -17.46
CA ARG A 227 -0.61 -15.23 -16.04
C ARG A 227 0.84 -15.40 -15.56
N HIS A 228 1.10 -14.93 -14.32
CA HIS A 228 2.43 -14.93 -13.71
C HIS A 228 3.47 -14.14 -14.50
N ARG A 229 3.02 -13.10 -15.18
CA ARG A 229 3.83 -12.03 -15.74
C ARG A 229 3.27 -10.72 -15.24
N ALA A 230 4.14 -9.89 -14.68
CA ALA A 230 3.72 -8.69 -13.96
C ALA A 230 2.78 -7.77 -14.77
N ALA A 231 3.05 -7.54 -16.05
CA ALA A 231 2.19 -6.71 -16.90
C ALA A 231 0.80 -7.35 -17.12
N GLY A 232 0.73 -8.66 -17.32
CA GLY A 232 -0.53 -9.39 -17.50
C GLY A 232 -1.40 -9.31 -16.24
N ASP A 233 -0.81 -9.64 -15.09
CA ASP A 233 -1.52 -9.62 -13.81
C ASP A 233 -1.92 -8.20 -13.38
N ALA A 234 -1.09 -7.18 -13.67
CA ALA A 234 -1.42 -5.77 -13.44
C ALA A 234 -2.58 -5.29 -14.35
N LEU A 235 -2.61 -5.67 -15.64
CA LEU A 235 -3.72 -5.33 -16.55
C LEU A 235 -5.03 -5.97 -16.08
N VAL A 236 -5.00 -7.24 -15.73
CA VAL A 236 -6.16 -7.97 -15.21
C VAL A 236 -6.62 -7.38 -13.87
N THR A 237 -5.68 -6.99 -13.01
CA THR A 237 -5.99 -6.30 -11.75
C THR A 237 -6.60 -4.92 -11.99
N ALA A 238 -6.18 -4.18 -13.03
CA ALA A 238 -6.79 -2.91 -13.42
C ALA A 238 -8.22 -3.09 -13.97
N GLU A 239 -8.47 -4.16 -14.74
CA GLU A 239 -9.82 -4.53 -15.17
C GLU A 239 -10.71 -4.83 -13.97
N LEU A 240 -10.22 -5.70 -13.07
CA LEU A 240 -10.92 -6.02 -11.83
C LEU A 240 -11.25 -4.78 -11.01
N LEU A 241 -10.28 -3.85 -10.88
CA LEU A 241 -10.50 -2.59 -10.16
C LEU A 241 -11.64 -1.80 -10.78
N SER A 242 -11.73 -1.72 -12.11
CA SER A 242 -12.84 -1.04 -12.80
C SER A 242 -14.21 -1.61 -12.41
N HIS A 243 -14.35 -2.93 -12.35
CA HIS A 243 -15.56 -3.60 -11.90
C HIS A 243 -15.87 -3.33 -10.41
N LEU A 244 -14.83 -3.35 -9.55
CA LEU A 244 -14.99 -3.06 -8.12
C LEU A 244 -15.40 -1.60 -7.88
N LEU A 245 -14.85 -0.65 -8.64
CA LEU A 245 -15.24 0.76 -8.57
C LEU A 245 -16.70 0.97 -9.03
N ALA A 246 -17.14 0.28 -10.08
CA ALA A 246 -18.53 0.31 -10.50
C ALA A 246 -19.47 -0.19 -9.38
N ARG A 247 -19.18 -1.34 -8.77
CA ARG A 247 -19.94 -1.87 -7.62
C ARG A 247 -19.90 -0.98 -6.39
N ALA A 248 -18.80 -0.29 -6.14
CA ALA A 248 -18.70 0.70 -5.07
C ALA A 248 -19.65 1.87 -5.31
N ARG A 249 -19.71 2.38 -6.55
CA ARG A 249 -20.63 3.46 -6.96
C ARG A 249 -22.10 3.06 -6.80
N GLU A 250 -22.48 1.82 -7.14
CA GLU A 250 -23.81 1.27 -6.93
C GLU A 250 -24.20 1.28 -5.44
N LYS A 251 -23.25 1.14 -4.53
CA LYS A 251 -23.42 1.24 -3.07
C LYS A 251 -23.34 2.68 -2.54
N GLY A 252 -23.28 3.69 -3.41
CA GLY A 252 -23.19 5.10 -3.04
C GLY A 252 -21.83 5.59 -2.61
N ILE A 253 -20.77 4.77 -2.74
CA ILE A 253 -19.38 5.15 -2.43
C ILE A 253 -18.83 5.98 -3.59
N ARG A 254 -18.48 7.23 -3.30
CA ARG A 254 -18.08 8.22 -4.30
C ARG A 254 -16.64 8.69 -4.15
N THR A 255 -16.10 8.66 -2.95
CA THR A 255 -14.79 9.23 -2.63
C THR A 255 -13.76 8.14 -2.29
N LEU A 256 -12.48 8.48 -2.45
CA LEU A 256 -11.36 7.61 -2.08
C LEU A 256 -11.39 7.23 -0.60
N GLN A 257 -11.74 8.18 0.28
CA GLN A 257 -11.84 7.94 1.72
C GLN A 257 -12.94 6.93 2.06
N GLU A 258 -14.12 7.05 1.44
CA GLU A 258 -15.21 6.09 1.64
C GLU A 258 -14.81 4.69 1.17
N LEU A 259 -14.12 4.60 0.03
CA LEU A 259 -13.62 3.32 -0.50
C LEU A 259 -12.57 2.70 0.43
N ALA A 260 -11.62 3.50 0.93
CA ALA A 260 -10.62 3.05 1.88
C ALA A 260 -11.25 2.65 3.23
N ALA A 261 -12.26 3.38 3.69
CA ALA A 261 -13.01 3.04 4.89
C ALA A 261 -13.78 1.71 4.73
N LEU A 262 -14.41 1.47 3.58
CA LEU A 262 -15.03 0.18 3.25
C LEU A 262 -14.00 -0.95 3.30
N GLU A 263 -12.85 -0.76 2.68
CA GLU A 263 -11.75 -1.73 2.68
C GLU A 263 -11.25 -2.06 4.09
N ALA A 264 -11.11 -1.05 4.94
CA ALA A 264 -10.60 -1.19 6.31
C ALA A 264 -11.57 -1.91 7.26
N GLN A 265 -12.88 -1.95 6.97
CA GLN A 265 -13.86 -2.60 7.82
C GLN A 265 -13.52 -4.07 8.05
N ARG A 266 -13.50 -4.53 9.29
CA ARG A 266 -13.32 -5.94 9.64
C ARG A 266 -14.54 -6.75 9.24
N SER A 267 -14.36 -7.85 8.49
CA SER A 267 -15.48 -8.75 8.16
C SER A 267 -16.06 -9.37 9.43
N ALA A 268 -17.37 -9.26 9.63
CA ALA A 268 -18.09 -9.73 10.82
C ALA A 268 -17.88 -11.25 11.09
N THR A 269 -17.66 -12.04 10.06
CA THR A 269 -17.42 -13.50 10.14
C THR A 269 -16.16 -13.89 10.92
N ARG A 270 -15.13 -13.04 10.97
CA ARG A 270 -13.91 -13.36 11.73
C ARG A 270 -14.07 -13.14 13.24
N ARG A 271 -15.09 -12.36 13.66
CA ARG A 271 -15.41 -12.10 15.06
C ARG A 271 -16.11 -13.28 15.73
N LYS A 272 -16.92 -14.07 14.98
CA LYS A 272 -17.63 -15.25 15.49
C LYS A 272 -16.66 -16.42 15.75
N LYS A 273 -15.65 -16.64 14.90
CA LYS A 273 -14.69 -17.75 15.04
C LYS A 273 -13.72 -17.58 16.23
N ARG A 274 -13.36 -16.34 16.61
CA ARG A 274 -12.54 -16.09 17.80
C ARG A 274 -13.27 -16.21 19.14
N ARG A 275 -14.63 -16.12 19.14
CA ARG A 275 -15.45 -16.31 20.35
C ARG A 275 -15.87 -17.75 20.58
N ALA A 276 -15.66 -18.65 19.63
CA ALA A 276 -16.16 -20.04 19.65
C ALA A 276 -15.06 -21.09 19.86
N SER A 277 -13.83 -20.71 20.27
CA SER A 277 -12.81 -21.67 20.68
C SER A 277 -12.88 -21.82 22.21
N PRO A 278 -13.45 -22.92 22.74
CA PRO A 278 -13.36 -23.20 24.16
C PRO A 278 -11.91 -23.53 24.51
N SER A 279 -11.43 -23.00 25.63
CA SER A 279 -10.14 -23.37 26.21
C SER A 279 -10.14 -24.88 26.51
N PRO A 280 -9.05 -25.62 26.24
CA PRO A 280 -8.96 -27.02 26.63
C PRO A 280 -9.08 -27.15 28.14
N PRO A 281 -9.74 -28.21 28.68
CA PRO A 281 -9.84 -28.43 30.13
C PRO A 281 -8.44 -28.64 30.70
N ARG A 282 -8.20 -28.02 31.85
CA ARG A 282 -7.00 -28.29 32.65
C ARG A 282 -7.02 -29.75 33.06
N ALA A 283 -5.93 -30.46 32.80
CA ALA A 283 -5.70 -31.79 33.31
C ALA A 283 -5.53 -31.66 34.86
N ASP A 284 -6.46 -32.25 35.59
CA ASP A 284 -6.35 -32.46 37.04
C ASP A 284 -5.18 -33.38 37.34
N SER A 285 -4.26 -32.88 38.16
CA SER A 285 -3.18 -33.65 38.72
C SER A 285 -3.74 -34.72 39.63
N ALA A 286 -3.48 -35.99 39.29
CA ALA A 286 -3.77 -37.15 40.15
C ALA A 286 -2.84 -37.11 41.40
N PRO A 287 -3.32 -37.53 42.59
CA PRO A 287 -2.50 -37.58 43.77
C PRO A 287 -1.56 -38.80 43.74
N GLU A 288 -0.29 -38.57 44.13
CA GLU A 288 0.68 -39.63 44.45
C GLU A 288 0.15 -40.50 45.59
N SER A 289 0.01 -41.77 45.36
CA SER A 289 -0.17 -42.77 46.40
C SER A 289 1.19 -43.30 46.84
N VAL A 290 1.47 -43.07 48.14
CA VAL A 290 2.56 -43.65 48.93
C VAL A 290 2.33 -45.16 49.05
N GLN A 291 3.30 -45.97 48.68
CA GLN A 291 3.80 -47.15 49.41
C GLN A 291 5.18 -47.58 48.85
#